data_71918332aef225f4e1ccc76d9bfe54f9
#
_entry.id   71918332aef225f4e1ccc76d9bfe54f9
#
_cell.length_a   1.000
_cell.length_b   1.000
_cell.length_c   1.000
_cell.angle_alpha   90.00
_cell.angle_beta   90.00
_cell.angle_gamma   90.00
#
_symmetry.space_group_name_H-M   'P 1'
#
loop_
_entity.id
_entity.type
_entity.pdbx_description
1 polymer ?
#
loop_
_entity_poly.entity_id
_entity_poly.type
_entity_poly.pdbx_seq_one_letter_code
_entity_poly.pdbx_strand_id
1 'polypeptide(L)'
;MPPKGQELDDHYFGTIRQRVASYMKDVNEELWKLGVAAKTQHNEVAPAQHELAPIYAEANIAVDHNQIIMKTLKKVACEHGLKCLLHEKPFAGVNGSGKHNNWSITTDDGINMLDPGKTPHENVQFLLVLACILKAVDVHADLLRESAADPGNDHRPVSYTHLTLPTN
;
A
#
# COMPACT_ATOMS: atom_id res chain seq x y z
N MET A 1 -6.20 -5.84 -22.64
CA MET A 1 -6.85 -4.55 -22.79
C MET A 1 -7.44 -4.16 -21.44
N PRO A 2 -7.22 -2.95 -20.93
CA PRO A 2 -7.80 -2.51 -19.68
C PRO A 2 -9.34 -2.45 -19.77
N PRO A 3 -10.06 -2.61 -18.65
CA PRO A 3 -11.53 -2.58 -18.65
C PRO A 3 -12.11 -1.19 -18.99
N LYS A 4 -11.33 -0.14 -18.83
CA LYS A 4 -11.56 1.24 -19.27
C LYS A 4 -10.23 1.99 -19.36
N GLY A 5 -10.20 3.11 -20.06
CA GLY A 5 -9.03 3.97 -20.19
C GLY A 5 -8.85 4.93 -19.00
N GLN A 6 -7.88 5.82 -19.14
CA GLN A 6 -7.50 6.82 -18.11
C GLN A 6 -8.24 8.16 -18.36
N GLU A 7 -9.54 8.11 -18.69
CA GLU A 7 -10.27 9.29 -19.16
C GLU A 7 -10.41 10.39 -18.11
N LEU A 8 -10.35 10.03 -16.84
CA LEU A 8 -10.47 10.97 -15.72
C LEU A 8 -9.13 11.34 -15.09
N ASP A 9 -8.03 10.87 -15.64
CA ASP A 9 -6.67 10.95 -15.11
C ASP A 9 -6.49 10.38 -13.69
N ASP A 10 -7.39 10.71 -12.77
CA ASP A 10 -7.40 10.26 -11.39
C ASP A 10 -8.75 9.61 -11.02
N HIS A 11 -8.72 8.32 -10.74
CA HIS A 11 -9.90 7.55 -10.34
C HIS A 11 -10.06 7.42 -8.82
N TYR A 12 -9.11 7.93 -8.04
CA TYR A 12 -9.03 7.78 -6.58
C TYR A 12 -10.28 8.29 -5.85
N PHE A 13 -10.79 9.45 -6.24
CA PHE A 13 -11.96 10.09 -5.64
C PHE A 13 -13.30 9.60 -6.21
N GLY A 14 -13.26 8.66 -7.14
CA GLY A 14 -14.48 8.10 -7.74
C GLY A 14 -15.23 7.18 -6.78
N THR A 15 -16.53 7.02 -7.02
CA THR A 15 -17.34 6.06 -6.27
C THR A 15 -16.98 4.63 -6.63
N ILE A 16 -16.83 3.77 -5.62
CA ILE A 16 -16.67 2.33 -5.84
C ILE A 16 -17.97 1.78 -6.42
N ARG A 17 -17.87 1.11 -7.55
CA ARG A 17 -19.03 0.48 -8.19
C ARG A 17 -19.64 -0.59 -7.30
N GLN A 18 -20.95 -0.69 -7.24
CA GLN A 18 -21.66 -1.62 -6.35
C GLN A 18 -21.19 -3.09 -6.51
N ARG A 19 -20.89 -3.52 -7.74
CA ARG A 19 -20.35 -4.86 -7.99
C ARG A 19 -19.02 -5.09 -7.27
N VAL A 20 -18.13 -4.09 -7.24
CA VAL A 20 -16.86 -4.14 -6.55
C VAL A 20 -17.05 -4.01 -5.03
N ALA A 21 -17.94 -3.13 -4.59
CA ALA A 21 -18.26 -2.99 -3.18
C ALA A 21 -18.82 -4.30 -2.58
N SER A 22 -19.69 -5.01 -3.31
CA SER A 22 -20.19 -6.32 -2.90
C SER A 22 -19.06 -7.35 -2.78
N TYR A 23 -18.19 -7.41 -3.77
CA TYR A 23 -16.99 -8.25 -3.72
C TYR A 23 -16.09 -7.93 -2.51
N MET A 24 -15.82 -6.65 -2.27
CA MET A 24 -14.98 -6.22 -1.14
C MET A 24 -15.61 -6.54 0.21
N LYS A 25 -16.94 -6.45 0.32
CA LYS A 25 -17.66 -6.85 1.52
C LYS A 25 -17.44 -8.33 1.82
N ASP A 26 -17.65 -9.20 0.83
CA ASP A 26 -17.49 -10.64 1.02
C ASP A 26 -16.02 -11.01 1.30
N VAL A 27 -15.05 -10.34 0.67
CA VAL A 27 -13.63 -10.46 1.03
C VAL A 27 -13.39 -10.15 2.50
N ASN A 28 -13.96 -9.05 3.03
CA ASN A 28 -13.81 -8.70 4.43
C ASN A 28 -14.40 -9.77 5.36
N GLU A 29 -15.58 -10.29 5.05
CA GLU A 29 -16.21 -11.32 5.85
C GLU A 29 -15.35 -12.60 5.91
N GLU A 30 -14.77 -13.01 4.78
CA GLU A 30 -13.85 -14.16 4.74
C GLU A 30 -12.55 -13.87 5.52
N LEU A 31 -12.00 -12.66 5.40
CA LEU A 31 -10.79 -12.27 6.13
C LEU A 31 -11.04 -12.21 7.65
N TRP A 32 -12.18 -11.71 8.09
CA TRP A 32 -12.53 -11.66 9.51
C TRP A 32 -12.66 -13.06 10.13
N LYS A 33 -13.19 -14.04 9.38
CA LYS A 33 -13.22 -15.44 9.83
C LYS A 33 -11.81 -16.02 10.04
N LEU A 34 -10.80 -15.45 9.37
CA LEU A 34 -9.40 -15.85 9.50
C LEU A 34 -8.62 -14.97 10.49
N GLY A 35 -9.28 -14.05 11.19
CA GLY A 35 -8.66 -13.14 12.14
C GLY A 35 -7.90 -11.97 11.50
N VAL A 36 -8.06 -11.76 10.19
CA VAL A 36 -7.44 -10.65 9.46
C VAL A 36 -8.43 -9.50 9.32
N ALA A 37 -8.18 -8.40 10.04
CA ALA A 37 -9.05 -7.24 9.98
C ALA A 37 -8.59 -6.26 8.88
N ALA A 38 -9.47 -6.01 7.90
CA ALA A 38 -9.30 -4.96 6.92
C ALA A 38 -10.27 -3.80 7.24
N LYS A 39 -9.80 -2.57 7.13
CA LYS A 39 -10.56 -1.39 7.54
C LYS A 39 -10.88 -0.45 6.40
N THR A 40 -9.93 -0.21 5.52
CA THR A 40 -10.03 0.82 4.50
C THR A 40 -10.15 0.17 3.12
N GLN A 41 -11.09 0.69 2.35
CA GLN A 41 -11.30 0.30 0.95
C GLN A 41 -11.52 1.56 0.13
N HIS A 42 -10.75 1.74 -0.93
CA HIS A 42 -10.88 2.88 -1.82
C HIS A 42 -10.43 2.54 -3.24
N ASN A 43 -10.78 3.40 -4.18
CA ASN A 43 -10.23 3.34 -5.53
C ASN A 43 -8.78 3.84 -5.52
N GLU A 44 -8.00 3.34 -6.46
CA GLU A 44 -6.70 3.88 -6.80
C GLU A 44 -6.79 4.90 -7.96
N VAL A 45 -5.68 5.59 -8.23
CA VAL A 45 -5.56 6.52 -9.36
C VAL A 45 -5.81 5.80 -10.68
N ALA A 46 -5.31 4.57 -10.80
CA ALA A 46 -5.49 3.76 -11.99
C ALA A 46 -6.93 3.23 -12.14
N PRO A 47 -7.44 3.12 -13.36
CA PRO A 47 -8.79 2.64 -13.61
C PRO A 47 -8.97 1.18 -13.20
N ALA A 48 -10.10 0.90 -12.52
CA ALA A 48 -10.47 -0.43 -12.02
C ALA A 48 -9.41 -1.08 -11.10
N GLN A 49 -8.65 -0.25 -10.39
CA GLN A 49 -7.79 -0.66 -9.29
C GLN A 49 -8.36 -0.19 -7.96
N HIS A 50 -8.24 -1.04 -6.96
CA HIS A 50 -8.82 -0.80 -5.64
C HIS A 50 -7.83 -1.25 -4.59
N GLU A 51 -7.75 -0.54 -3.48
CA GLU A 51 -6.95 -0.92 -2.33
C GLU A 51 -7.82 -1.42 -1.18
N LEU A 52 -7.33 -2.44 -0.52
CA LEU A 52 -7.83 -2.93 0.75
C LEU A 52 -6.67 -2.85 1.75
N ALA A 53 -6.83 -2.02 2.78
CA ALA A 53 -5.81 -1.82 3.79
C ALA A 53 -6.18 -2.55 5.09
N PRO A 54 -5.37 -3.53 5.53
CA PRO A 54 -5.56 -4.18 6.81
C PRO A 54 -5.19 -3.24 7.97
N ILE A 55 -5.66 -3.57 9.15
CA ILE A 55 -5.19 -2.96 10.38
C ILE A 55 -3.72 -3.37 10.57
N TYR A 56 -2.89 -2.42 11.03
CA TYR A 56 -1.48 -2.66 11.27
C TYR A 56 -1.25 -3.78 12.29
N ALA A 57 -0.16 -4.50 12.12
CA ALA A 57 0.30 -5.53 13.03
C ALA A 57 1.84 -5.55 13.02
N GLU A 58 2.45 -6.34 13.88
CA GLU A 58 3.88 -6.62 13.81
C GLU A 58 4.28 -7.13 12.43
N ALA A 59 5.47 -6.76 11.97
CA ALA A 59 5.90 -6.97 10.59
C ALA A 59 5.79 -8.42 10.11
N ASN A 60 6.17 -9.41 10.93
CA ASN A 60 6.05 -10.82 10.60
C ASN A 60 4.59 -11.25 10.41
N ILE A 61 3.70 -10.86 11.33
CA ILE A 61 2.27 -11.14 11.26
C ILE A 61 1.64 -10.40 10.06
N ALA A 62 2.03 -9.15 9.82
CA ALA A 62 1.54 -8.38 8.68
C ALA A 62 1.91 -9.03 7.34
N VAL A 63 3.10 -9.63 7.22
CA VAL A 63 3.51 -10.39 6.03
C VAL A 63 2.64 -11.62 5.83
N ASP A 64 2.40 -12.39 6.88
CA ASP A 64 1.54 -13.59 6.81
C ASP A 64 0.08 -13.19 6.47
N HIS A 65 -0.45 -12.16 7.11
CA HIS A 65 -1.76 -11.61 6.78
C HIS A 65 -1.85 -11.20 5.31
N ASN A 66 -0.80 -10.59 4.76
CA ASN A 66 -0.78 -10.20 3.35
C ASN A 66 -0.89 -11.40 2.40
N GLN A 67 -0.25 -12.53 2.72
CA GLN A 67 -0.39 -13.76 1.95
C GLN A 67 -1.84 -14.31 1.99
N ILE A 68 -2.46 -14.28 3.17
CA ILE A 68 -3.86 -14.66 3.34
C ILE A 68 -4.77 -13.74 2.54
N ILE A 69 -4.57 -12.42 2.62
CA ILE A 69 -5.33 -11.42 1.87
C ILE A 69 -5.25 -11.68 0.38
N MET A 70 -4.04 -11.83 -0.17
CA MET A 70 -3.85 -12.07 -1.61
C MET A 70 -4.56 -13.34 -2.09
N LYS A 71 -4.54 -14.41 -1.30
CA LYS A 71 -5.23 -15.65 -1.60
C LYS A 71 -6.74 -15.48 -1.56
N THR A 72 -7.26 -14.82 -0.53
CA THR A 72 -8.68 -14.57 -0.33
C THR A 72 -9.24 -13.68 -1.43
N LEU A 73 -8.54 -12.59 -1.79
CA LEU A 73 -8.91 -11.72 -2.91
C LEU A 73 -9.13 -12.50 -4.20
N LYS A 74 -8.21 -13.40 -4.55
CA LYS A 74 -8.33 -14.24 -5.75
C LYS A 74 -9.49 -15.21 -5.68
N LYS A 75 -9.69 -15.88 -4.53
CA LYS A 75 -10.77 -16.83 -4.31
C LYS A 75 -12.14 -16.18 -4.49
N VAL A 76 -12.41 -15.14 -3.71
CA VAL A 76 -13.70 -14.44 -3.71
C VAL A 76 -13.95 -13.73 -5.05
N ALA A 77 -12.92 -13.26 -5.75
CA ALA A 77 -13.07 -12.69 -7.09
C ALA A 77 -13.69 -13.69 -8.06
N CYS A 78 -13.26 -14.96 -8.03
CA CYS A 78 -13.84 -16.01 -8.87
C CYS A 78 -15.33 -16.22 -8.57
N GLU A 79 -15.73 -16.17 -7.31
CA GLU A 79 -17.12 -16.33 -6.86
C GLU A 79 -18.02 -15.18 -7.38
N HIS A 80 -17.46 -13.98 -7.53
CA HIS A 80 -18.11 -12.81 -8.09
C HIS A 80 -18.00 -12.67 -9.62
N GLY A 81 -17.43 -13.66 -10.32
CA GLY A 81 -17.16 -13.59 -11.75
C GLY A 81 -16.20 -12.44 -12.11
N LEU A 82 -15.26 -12.15 -11.20
CA LEU A 82 -14.21 -11.17 -11.38
C LEU A 82 -12.85 -11.85 -11.54
N LYS A 83 -11.91 -11.17 -12.17
CA LYS A 83 -10.50 -11.55 -12.22
C LYS A 83 -9.70 -10.62 -11.34
N CYS A 84 -9.13 -11.13 -10.26
CA CYS A 84 -8.21 -10.38 -9.41
C CYS A 84 -6.80 -10.45 -9.99
N LEU A 85 -6.22 -9.29 -10.32
CA LEU A 85 -4.85 -9.13 -10.79
C LEU A 85 -4.06 -8.39 -9.71
N LEU A 86 -3.05 -9.06 -9.16
CA LEU A 86 -2.19 -8.52 -8.10
C LEU A 86 -0.86 -8.03 -8.70
N HIS A 87 -0.94 -7.30 -9.79
CA HIS A 87 0.19 -6.65 -10.46
C HIS A 87 0.09 -5.14 -10.29
N GLU A 88 1.20 -4.48 -10.08
CA GLU A 88 1.25 -3.03 -9.93
C GLU A 88 0.79 -2.31 -11.21
N LYS A 89 1.10 -2.88 -12.37
CA LYS A 89 0.71 -2.34 -13.68
C LYS A 89 0.19 -3.43 -14.60
N PRO A 90 -1.07 -3.87 -14.44
CA PRO A 90 -1.61 -4.98 -15.23
C PRO A 90 -1.85 -4.65 -16.69
N PHE A 91 -1.88 -3.36 -17.07
CA PHE A 91 -2.16 -2.92 -18.43
C PHE A 91 -1.24 -1.79 -18.86
N ALA A 92 -0.74 -1.85 -20.09
CA ALA A 92 -0.02 -0.74 -20.72
C ALA A 92 -0.98 0.41 -21.07
N GLY A 93 -0.46 1.64 -21.06
CA GLY A 93 -1.20 2.84 -21.45
C GLY A 93 -2.15 3.42 -20.40
N VAL A 94 -2.18 2.86 -19.21
CA VAL A 94 -2.88 3.41 -18.04
C VAL A 94 -1.95 3.45 -16.83
N ASN A 95 -2.28 4.24 -15.82
CA ASN A 95 -1.52 4.27 -14.59
C ASN A 95 -1.48 2.90 -13.91
N GLY A 96 -0.45 2.68 -13.12
CA GLY A 96 -0.34 1.56 -12.22
C GLY A 96 -0.48 2.01 -10.77
N SER A 97 -0.76 1.09 -9.89
CA SER A 97 -0.69 1.30 -8.44
C SER A 97 -0.17 0.06 -7.76
N GLY A 98 0.50 0.25 -6.66
CA GLY A 98 1.01 -0.84 -5.86
C GLY A 98 0.85 -0.55 -4.38
N LYS A 99 0.99 -1.58 -3.58
CA LYS A 99 0.87 -1.44 -2.13
C LYS A 99 2.11 -0.73 -1.58
N HIS A 100 1.92 0.41 -0.94
CA HIS A 100 2.93 1.00 -0.07
C HIS A 100 2.71 0.52 1.38
N ASN A 101 3.78 0.49 2.17
CA ASN A 101 3.70 0.10 3.57
C ASN A 101 4.06 1.28 4.46
N ASN A 102 3.12 1.65 5.34
CA ASN A 102 3.43 2.51 6.48
C ASN A 102 4.04 1.63 7.58
N TRP A 103 5.10 2.11 8.20
CA TRP A 103 5.79 1.37 9.25
C TRP A 103 6.24 2.29 10.37
N SER A 104 6.42 1.73 11.54
CA SER A 104 7.00 2.41 12.69
C SER A 104 7.91 1.47 13.47
N ILE A 105 8.67 2.04 14.40
CA ILE A 105 9.49 1.29 15.35
C ILE A 105 8.89 1.53 16.74
N THR A 106 8.56 0.44 17.42
CA THR A 106 7.94 0.48 18.74
C THR A 106 8.80 -0.30 19.72
N THR A 107 8.98 0.24 20.92
CA THR A 107 9.62 -0.46 22.02
C THR A 107 8.72 -1.56 22.57
N ASP A 108 9.25 -2.46 23.40
CA ASP A 108 8.51 -3.55 24.04
C ASP A 108 7.44 -3.06 25.03
N ASP A 109 7.59 -1.86 25.59
CA ASP A 109 6.62 -1.18 26.42
C ASP A 109 5.58 -0.33 25.62
N GLY A 110 5.61 -0.41 24.30
CA GLY A 110 4.60 0.16 23.42
C GLY A 110 4.85 1.61 22.98
N ILE A 111 6.02 2.18 23.26
CA ILE A 111 6.35 3.54 22.83
C ILE A 111 6.70 3.56 21.34
N ASN A 112 5.93 4.31 20.54
CA ASN A 112 6.27 4.53 19.14
C ASN A 112 7.40 5.56 19.01
N MET A 113 8.55 5.11 18.54
CA MET A 113 9.75 5.93 18.38
C MET A 113 9.62 6.99 17.27
N LEU A 114 8.64 6.84 16.37
CA LEU A 114 8.32 7.77 15.29
C LEU A 114 7.09 8.62 15.57
N ASP A 115 6.59 8.62 16.80
CA ASP A 115 5.54 9.55 17.21
C ASP A 115 6.15 10.94 17.49
N PRO A 116 5.80 11.96 16.67
CA PRO A 116 6.32 13.31 16.86
C PRO A 116 5.77 14.00 18.11
N GLY A 117 4.64 13.51 18.65
CA GLY A 117 3.93 14.17 19.74
C GLY A 117 3.35 15.52 19.34
N LYS A 118 2.99 16.33 20.35
CA LYS A 118 2.40 17.68 20.15
C LYS A 118 3.43 18.74 19.76
N THR A 119 4.67 18.57 20.18
CA THR A 119 5.79 19.50 19.95
C THR A 119 6.97 18.76 19.31
N PRO A 120 6.92 18.44 17.99
CA PRO A 120 7.93 17.62 17.32
C PRO A 120 9.35 18.12 17.47
N HIS A 121 9.54 19.46 17.47
CA HIS A 121 10.83 20.12 17.56
C HIS A 121 11.47 20.03 18.96
N GLU A 122 10.73 19.68 19.98
CA GLU A 122 11.22 19.46 21.35
C GLU A 122 11.38 17.97 21.69
N ASN A 123 10.83 17.08 20.87
CA ASN A 123 10.90 15.64 21.10
C ASN A 123 12.24 15.07 20.62
N VAL A 124 13.22 15.08 21.50
CA VAL A 124 14.59 14.63 21.21
C VAL A 124 14.64 13.18 20.74
N GLN A 125 13.83 12.30 21.34
CA GLN A 125 13.76 10.88 20.93
C GLN A 125 13.29 10.75 19.48
N PHE A 126 12.20 11.41 19.13
CA PHE A 126 11.70 11.43 17.77
C PHE A 126 12.73 12.00 16.79
N LEU A 127 13.33 13.15 17.11
CA LEU A 127 14.32 13.79 16.25
C LEU A 127 15.56 12.93 16.05
N LEU A 128 16.04 12.27 17.09
CA LEU A 128 17.20 11.35 17.00
C LEU A 128 16.89 10.16 16.09
N VAL A 129 15.76 9.50 16.31
CA VAL A 129 15.35 8.33 15.50
C VAL A 129 15.12 8.74 14.04
N LEU A 130 14.45 9.86 13.81
CA LEU A 130 14.26 10.41 12.47
C LEU A 130 15.59 10.69 11.77
N ALA A 131 16.55 11.34 12.46
CA ALA A 131 17.88 11.61 11.90
C ALA A 131 18.64 10.31 11.56
N CYS A 132 18.54 9.28 12.41
CA CYS A 132 19.13 7.96 12.13
C CYS A 132 18.52 7.31 10.88
N ILE A 133 17.20 7.40 10.73
CA ILE A 133 16.50 6.85 9.55
C ILE A 133 16.92 7.61 8.29
N LEU A 134 16.93 8.94 8.31
CA LEU A 134 17.35 9.76 7.17
C LEU A 134 18.79 9.44 6.75
N LYS A 135 19.69 9.28 7.72
CA LYS A 135 21.07 8.84 7.45
C LYS A 135 21.13 7.44 6.86
N ALA A 136 20.35 6.50 7.38
CA ALA A 136 20.30 5.14 6.85
C ALA A 136 19.78 5.10 5.41
N VAL A 137 18.75 5.89 5.11
CA VAL A 137 18.22 6.04 3.75
C VAL A 137 19.27 6.61 2.79
N ASP A 138 20.04 7.59 3.22
CA ASP A 138 21.14 8.15 2.43
C ASP A 138 22.26 7.13 2.18
N VAL A 139 22.74 6.49 3.24
CA VAL A 139 23.83 5.49 3.16
C VAL A 139 23.44 4.26 2.33
N HIS A 140 22.18 3.84 2.40
CA HIS A 140 21.66 2.64 1.72
C HIS A 140 20.76 2.97 0.53
N ALA A 141 20.91 4.17 -0.04
CA ALA A 141 20.07 4.66 -1.12
C ALA A 141 20.06 3.74 -2.35
N ASP A 142 21.19 3.11 -2.67
CA ASP A 142 21.31 2.21 -3.82
C ASP A 142 20.48 0.94 -3.62
N LEU A 143 20.52 0.36 -2.42
CA LEU A 143 19.69 -0.80 -2.07
C LEU A 143 18.20 -0.46 -2.14
N LEU A 144 17.80 0.71 -1.66
CA LEU A 144 16.42 1.17 -1.73
C LEU A 144 15.96 1.40 -3.17
N ARG A 145 16.82 1.97 -4.02
CA ARG A 145 16.52 2.13 -5.45
C ARG A 145 16.38 0.77 -6.14
N GLU A 146 17.28 -0.17 -5.86
CA GLU A 146 17.21 -1.52 -6.41
C GLU A 146 15.91 -2.23 -6.02
N SER A 147 15.48 -2.10 -4.77
CA SER A 147 14.22 -2.69 -4.30
C SER A 147 12.98 -2.14 -4.99
N ALA A 148 13.04 -0.93 -5.54
CA ALA A 148 11.94 -0.26 -6.23
C ALA A 148 12.07 -0.26 -7.77
N ALA A 149 13.24 -0.63 -8.30
CA ALA A 149 13.55 -0.60 -9.74
C ALA A 149 13.02 -1.82 -10.50
N ASP A 150 11.77 -2.22 -10.23
CA ASP A 150 11.08 -3.28 -10.98
C ASP A 150 10.34 -2.66 -12.16
N PRO A 151 10.36 -3.31 -13.36
CA PRO A 151 9.57 -2.85 -14.51
C PRO A 151 8.06 -2.68 -14.21
N GLY A 152 7.52 -3.40 -13.22
CA GLY A 152 6.16 -3.22 -12.73
C GLY A 152 5.91 -1.86 -12.07
N ASN A 153 6.95 -1.17 -11.63
CA ASN A 153 6.86 0.16 -11.03
C ASN A 153 6.90 1.32 -12.02
N ASP A 154 7.17 1.06 -13.30
CA ASP A 154 7.11 2.07 -14.34
C ASP A 154 5.72 2.72 -14.42
N HIS A 155 5.67 4.06 -14.42
CA HIS A 155 4.44 4.86 -14.41
C HIS A 155 3.53 4.66 -13.18
N ARG A 156 4.09 4.26 -12.06
CA ARG A 156 3.39 4.21 -10.79
C ARG A 156 3.38 5.59 -10.15
N PRO A 157 2.20 6.25 -9.97
CA PRO A 157 2.12 7.67 -9.58
C PRO A 157 2.83 8.01 -8.27
N VAL A 158 2.76 7.14 -7.27
CA VAL A 158 3.29 7.43 -5.92
C VAL A 158 4.77 7.06 -5.78
N SER A 159 5.26 6.00 -6.43
CA SER A 159 6.66 5.59 -6.31
C SER A 159 7.64 6.56 -6.97
N TYR A 160 7.20 7.27 -8.00
CA TYR A 160 8.05 8.21 -8.73
C TYR A 160 8.32 9.51 -7.96
N THR A 161 7.36 9.97 -7.17
CA THR A 161 7.47 11.21 -6.39
C THR A 161 8.27 11.07 -5.09
N HIS A 162 8.38 9.86 -4.54
CA HIS A 162 9.06 9.64 -3.27
C HIS A 162 10.51 9.14 -3.38
N LEU A 163 10.93 8.67 -4.58
CA LEU A 163 12.28 8.14 -4.80
C LEU A 163 13.21 9.09 -5.54
N THR A 164 12.71 10.20 -6.08
CA THR A 164 13.54 11.27 -6.60
C THR A 164 14.00 12.18 -5.45
N LEU A 165 14.97 11.71 -4.69
CA LEU A 165 15.82 12.64 -3.96
C LEU A 165 16.50 13.52 -5.01
N PRO A 166 16.53 14.86 -4.81
CA PRO A 166 17.22 15.74 -5.74
C PRO A 166 18.67 15.30 -5.85
N THR A 167 19.05 14.83 -7.02
CA THR A 167 20.45 14.65 -7.39
C THR A 167 20.98 16.05 -7.67
N ASN A 168 21.68 16.63 -6.72
CA ASN A 168 22.64 17.71 -6.97
C ASN A 168 23.97 17.11 -7.37
#